data_62565c0c77bb1535a14ced97f2623ecb
#
_entry.id   62565c0c77bb1535a14ced97f2623ecb
#
_cell.length_a   1.000
_cell.length_b   1.000
_cell.length_c   1.000
_cell.angle_alpha   90.00
_cell.angle_beta   90.00
_cell.angle_gamma   90.00
#
_symmetry.space_group_name_H-M   'P 1'
#
loop_
_entity.id
_entity.type
_entity.pdbx_description
1 polymer ?
#
loop_
_entity_poly.entity_id
_entity_poly.type
_entity_poly.pdbx_seq_one_letter_code
_entity_poly.pdbx_strand_id
1 'polypeptide(L)'
;MKGILFSLLLVVLCFSTEACVGKLHAGKSDDLTDSLQVKVYSSGNILKTWPNPTGNGDLKISVKSGEDLHFYVFDLTGTLIHRAILNDKEKTKLPPLQKGTYLFDVFKNDLSIEEGKIVIQ
;
A
#
# COMPACT_ATOMS: atom_id res chain seq x y z
N MET A 1 -41.15 47.27 8.13
CA MET A 1 -40.02 47.39 8.62
C MET A 1 -39.61 46.35 9.49
N LYS A 2 -40.18 46.17 10.51
CA LYS A 2 -39.82 45.19 11.38
C LYS A 2 -39.80 43.87 10.77
N GLY A 3 -40.67 43.59 9.96
CA GLY A 3 -40.72 42.29 9.45
C GLY A 3 -39.47 41.93 8.73
N ILE A 4 -38.95 42.84 8.17
CA ILE A 4 -37.77 42.58 7.42
C ILE A 4 -36.67 42.13 8.30
N LEU A 5 -36.56 42.76 9.35
CA LEU A 5 -35.51 42.42 10.21
C LEU A 5 -35.59 41.00 10.61
N PHE A 6 -36.72 40.57 10.81
CA PHE A 6 -36.85 39.28 11.18
C PHE A 6 -36.37 38.34 10.19
N SER A 7 -36.72 38.55 9.06
CA SER A 7 -36.40 37.61 8.11
C SER A 7 -34.92 37.48 8.09
N LEU A 8 -34.31 38.48 8.18
CA LEU A 8 -32.92 38.47 8.14
C LEU A 8 -32.37 37.59 9.18
N LEU A 9 -32.80 37.82 10.29
CA LEU A 9 -32.31 37.06 11.34
C LEU A 9 -32.48 35.63 11.09
N LEU A 10 -33.54 35.30 10.62
CA LEU A 10 -33.78 33.93 10.38
C LEU A 10 -32.78 33.33 9.46
N VAL A 11 -32.53 33.99 8.50
CA VAL A 11 -31.61 33.49 7.59
C VAL A 11 -30.32 33.13 8.25
N VAL A 12 -29.91 33.95 9.01
CA VAL A 12 -28.70 33.76 9.66
C VAL A 12 -28.70 32.46 10.38
N LEU A 13 -29.72 32.22 10.98
CA LEU A 13 -29.79 31.02 11.68
C LEU A 13 -29.62 29.84 10.81
N CYS A 14 -30.27 29.86 9.84
CA CYS A 14 -30.19 28.72 9.03
C CYS A 14 -28.81 28.47 8.69
N PHE A 15 -28.14 29.44 8.45
CA PHE A 15 -26.88 29.30 8.10
C PHE A 15 -26.09 28.64 9.07
N SER A 16 -26.20 29.02 10.20
CA SER A 16 -25.35 28.46 11.14
C SER A 16 -25.58 27.04 11.20
N THR A 17 -26.69 26.68 11.03
CA THR A 17 -26.89 25.32 11.19
C THR A 17 -26.07 24.58 10.26
N GLU A 18 -26.03 24.98 9.19
CA GLU A 18 -25.33 24.22 8.39
C GLU A 18 -24.03 24.07 8.71
N ALA A 19 -23.62 24.91 9.18
CA ALA A 19 -22.31 24.84 9.53
C ALA A 19 -22.09 23.56 10.13
N CYS A 20 -22.89 23.29 10.85
CA CYS A 20 -22.60 22.18 11.61
C CYS A 20 -22.31 21.11 10.79
N VAL A 21 -22.86 21.02 9.93
CA VAL A 21 -22.59 20.01 9.21
C VAL A 21 -21.32 19.63 9.01
N GLY A 22 -20.78 20.37 8.63
CA GLY A 22 -19.59 19.96 8.31
C GLY A 22 -19.03 19.07 9.15
N LYS A 23 -19.08 19.33 10.07
CA LYS A 23 -18.39 18.63 10.89
C LYS A 23 -18.56 17.32 10.87
N LEU A 24 -19.43 16.99 10.76
CA LEU A 24 -19.60 15.78 10.99
C LEU A 24 -18.72 14.96 10.35
N HIS A 25 -18.73 14.95 9.46
CA HIS A 25 -18.06 13.98 8.91
C HIS A 25 -16.80 13.92 9.17
N ALA A 26 -16.55 14.66 9.38
CA ALA A 26 -15.30 14.75 9.65
C ALA A 26 -14.82 13.52 10.17
N GLY A 27 -15.22 13.27 11.06
CA GLY A 27 -14.62 12.23 11.71
C GLY A 27 -14.33 11.14 10.89
N LYS A 28 -15.09 10.85 10.29
CA LYS A 28 -14.92 9.75 9.74
C LYS A 28 -13.79 9.53 9.10
N SER A 29 -13.48 10.20 8.61
CA SER A 29 -12.40 10.02 7.90
C SER A 29 -11.47 9.26 8.54
N ASP A 30 -11.48 9.36 9.56
CA ASP A 30 -10.51 8.77 10.24
C ASP A 30 -10.34 7.46 9.85
N ASP A 31 -11.13 6.93 9.64
CA ASP A 31 -10.98 5.70 9.33
C ASP A 31 -9.91 5.50 8.53
N LEU A 32 -9.62 6.36 8.21
CA LEU A 32 -8.58 6.35 7.69
C LEU A 32 -7.68 5.41 7.91
N THR A 33 -7.63 4.86 8.51
CA THR A 33 -6.79 3.88 8.71
C THR A 33 -6.69 3.24 7.45
N ASP A 34 -6.29 3.72 6.61
CA ASP A 34 -6.08 3.23 5.37
C ASP A 34 -4.98 2.21 5.48
N SER A 35 -5.23 1.05 5.79
CA SER A 35 -4.20 0.05 5.87
C SER A 35 -3.84 -0.41 4.46
N LEU A 36 -2.58 -0.47 4.15
CA LEU A 36 -2.13 -0.92 2.85
C LEU A 36 -2.19 -2.44 2.80
N GLN A 37 -2.70 -2.95 1.72
CA GLN A 37 -2.74 -4.38 1.51
C GLN A 37 -1.71 -4.78 0.47
N VAL A 38 -1.02 -5.85 0.72
CA VAL A 38 0.02 -6.34 -0.17
C VAL A 38 -0.42 -7.67 -0.74
N LYS A 39 -0.41 -7.77 -2.07
CA LYS A 39 -0.71 -9.01 -2.75
C LYS A 39 0.45 -9.35 -3.66
N VAL A 40 0.86 -10.60 -3.65
CA VAL A 40 1.99 -11.05 -4.46
C VAL A 40 1.50 -12.17 -5.38
N TYR A 41 1.77 -12.00 -6.65
CA TYR A 41 1.44 -12.99 -7.66
C TYR A 41 2.75 -13.48 -8.27
N SER A 42 2.97 -14.77 -8.24
CA SER A 42 4.23 -15.34 -8.71
C SER A 42 3.98 -16.44 -9.72
N SER A 43 4.91 -16.60 -10.65
CA SER A 43 4.83 -17.66 -11.66
C SER A 43 5.22 -19.00 -11.09
N GLY A 44 5.79 -19.07 -9.91
CA GLY A 44 6.24 -20.31 -9.30
C GLY A 44 5.99 -20.34 -7.82
N ASN A 45 6.69 -21.22 -7.13
CA ASN A 45 6.50 -21.36 -5.70
C ASN A 45 7.82 -21.34 -4.93
N ILE A 46 8.87 -20.90 -5.54
CA ILE A 46 10.17 -20.78 -4.84
C ILE A 46 10.14 -19.60 -3.88
N LEU A 47 9.55 -18.50 -4.32
CA LEU A 47 9.46 -17.33 -3.49
C LEU A 47 8.35 -17.48 -2.45
N LYS A 48 8.67 -17.21 -1.20
CA LYS A 48 7.69 -17.22 -0.13
C LYS A 48 7.55 -15.81 0.41
N THR A 49 6.33 -15.40 0.68
CA THR A 49 6.07 -14.03 1.07
C THR A 49 5.23 -13.99 2.34
N TRP A 50 5.49 -13.00 3.16
CA TRP A 50 4.74 -12.75 4.38
C TRP A 50 4.39 -11.26 4.44
N PRO A 51 3.22 -10.86 3.92
CA PRO A 51 2.78 -9.49 4.03
C PRO A 51 2.55 -9.14 5.49
N ASN A 52 2.87 -7.91 5.85
CA ASN A 52 2.67 -7.49 7.22
C ASN A 52 1.19 -7.25 7.47
N PRO A 53 0.59 -7.93 8.42
CA PRO A 53 -0.83 -7.75 8.68
C PRO A 53 -1.20 -6.38 9.25
N THR A 54 -0.24 -5.59 9.69
CA THR A 54 -0.58 -4.26 10.19
C THR A 54 -0.86 -3.29 9.07
N GLY A 55 -0.65 -3.71 7.83
CA GLY A 55 -1.09 -2.87 6.72
C GLY A 55 -0.22 -1.68 6.41
N ASN A 56 1.04 -1.73 6.72
CA ASN A 56 1.93 -0.60 6.41
C ASN A 56 2.74 -0.81 5.13
N GLY A 57 2.39 -1.79 4.34
CA GLY A 57 3.10 -2.04 3.09
C GLY A 57 4.37 -2.85 3.23
N ASP A 58 4.69 -3.33 4.41
CA ASP A 58 5.89 -4.12 4.62
C ASP A 58 5.71 -5.52 4.06
N LEU A 59 6.75 -6.08 3.53
CA LEU A 59 6.73 -7.41 2.97
C LEU A 59 8.03 -8.12 3.34
N LYS A 60 7.92 -9.30 3.90
CA LYS A 60 9.08 -10.14 4.15
C LYS A 60 9.07 -11.26 3.13
N ILE A 61 10.23 -11.59 2.63
CA ILE A 61 10.36 -12.62 1.61
C ILE A 61 11.51 -13.55 1.93
N SER A 62 11.40 -14.75 1.45
CA SER A 62 12.52 -15.70 1.45
C SER A 62 12.32 -16.65 0.28
N VAL A 63 13.27 -17.49 0.03
CA VAL A 63 13.17 -18.44 -1.08
C VAL A 63 13.37 -19.84 -0.56
N LYS A 64 12.78 -20.79 -1.24
CA LYS A 64 12.98 -22.19 -0.91
C LYS A 64 14.06 -22.68 -1.86
N SER A 65 15.30 -22.55 -1.46
CA SER A 65 16.42 -22.90 -2.29
C SER A 65 17.61 -23.20 -1.40
N GLY A 66 18.44 -24.12 -1.78
CA GLY A 66 19.68 -24.41 -1.05
C GLY A 66 20.80 -23.45 -1.40
N GLU A 67 20.55 -22.48 -2.26
CA GLU A 67 21.54 -21.52 -2.68
C GLU A 67 21.03 -20.12 -2.57
N ASP A 68 21.93 -19.16 -2.60
CA ASP A 68 21.51 -17.76 -2.59
C ASP A 68 20.96 -17.41 -3.97
N LEU A 69 19.85 -16.68 -3.96
CA LEU A 69 19.20 -16.24 -5.20
C LEU A 69 19.15 -14.72 -5.21
N HIS A 70 19.19 -14.14 -6.38
CA HIS A 70 19.10 -12.69 -6.52
C HIS A 70 17.66 -12.29 -6.79
N PHE A 71 17.19 -11.29 -6.06
CA PHE A 71 15.82 -10.84 -6.15
C PHE A 71 15.83 -9.37 -6.56
N TYR A 72 15.05 -9.05 -7.56
CA TYR A 72 14.98 -7.67 -8.06
C TYR A 72 13.54 -7.21 -8.11
N VAL A 73 13.30 -5.95 -7.77
CA VAL A 73 11.99 -5.34 -7.84
C VAL A 73 12.07 -4.14 -8.77
N PHE A 74 11.16 -4.06 -9.71
CA PHE A 74 11.11 -2.97 -10.68
C PHE A 74 9.75 -2.28 -10.61
N ASP A 75 9.70 -1.02 -10.97
CA ASP A 75 8.41 -0.39 -11.16
C ASP A 75 7.90 -0.70 -12.56
N LEU A 76 6.73 -0.21 -12.92
CA LEU A 76 6.16 -0.53 -14.23
C LEU A 76 6.88 0.14 -15.40
N THR A 77 7.76 1.08 -15.13
CA THR A 77 8.55 1.68 -16.19
C THR A 77 9.84 0.91 -16.42
N GLY A 78 10.09 -0.12 -15.63
CA GLY A 78 11.29 -0.92 -15.77
C GLY A 78 12.46 -0.45 -14.92
N THR A 79 12.25 0.52 -14.05
CA THR A 79 13.32 1.04 -13.22
C THR A 79 13.51 0.13 -12.02
N LEU A 80 14.77 -0.24 -11.76
CA LEU A 80 15.07 -1.10 -10.62
C LEU A 80 14.89 -0.30 -9.33
N ILE A 81 14.03 -0.79 -8.43
CA ILE A 81 13.77 -0.12 -7.19
C ILE A 81 14.54 -0.75 -6.05
N HIS A 82 14.69 -2.02 -6.05
CA HIS A 82 15.35 -2.71 -4.94
C HIS A 82 15.91 -4.03 -5.41
N ARG A 83 16.99 -4.46 -4.77
CA ARG A 83 17.54 -5.78 -5.02
C ARG A 83 17.99 -6.37 -3.70
N ALA A 84 17.96 -7.66 -3.59
CA ALA A 84 18.36 -8.36 -2.39
C ALA A 84 18.88 -9.74 -2.74
N ILE A 85 19.64 -10.34 -1.84
CA ILE A 85 20.06 -11.70 -2.00
C ILE A 85 19.24 -12.50 -0.99
N LEU A 86 18.55 -13.51 -1.44
CA LEU A 86 17.65 -14.30 -0.63
C LEU A 86 18.17 -15.72 -0.46
N ASN A 87 17.90 -16.29 0.71
CA ASN A 87 18.23 -17.69 0.95
C ASN A 87 17.13 -18.29 1.82
N ASP A 88 17.21 -19.58 2.09
CA ASP A 88 16.15 -20.25 2.83
C ASP A 88 16.36 -20.18 4.33
N LYS A 89 17.43 -19.54 4.79
CA LYS A 89 17.75 -19.49 6.21
C LYS A 89 17.10 -18.36 6.94
N GLU A 90 16.75 -17.30 6.24
CA GLU A 90 16.15 -16.15 6.87
C GLU A 90 15.18 -15.41 5.98
N LYS A 91 14.31 -14.67 6.61
CA LYS A 91 13.38 -13.83 5.88
C LYS A 91 14.00 -12.46 5.71
N THR A 92 13.97 -11.95 4.52
CA THR A 92 14.47 -10.61 4.22
C THR A 92 13.31 -9.65 4.15
N LYS A 93 13.43 -8.51 4.81
CA LYS A 93 12.38 -7.51 4.79
C LYS A 93 12.67 -6.53 3.67
N LEU A 94 11.70 -6.32 2.80
CA LEU A 94 11.82 -5.29 1.78
C LEU A 94 11.49 -3.94 2.38
N PRO A 95 12.04 -2.85 1.84
CA PRO A 95 11.66 -1.54 2.31
C PRO A 95 10.19 -1.32 1.97
N PRO A 96 9.47 -0.49 2.71
CA PRO A 96 8.08 -0.25 2.44
C PRO A 96 7.89 0.32 1.03
N LEU A 97 6.91 -0.20 0.31
CA LEU A 97 6.60 0.25 -1.03
C LEU A 97 5.33 1.08 -1.00
N GLN A 98 5.27 2.08 -1.83
CA GLN A 98 4.09 2.92 -1.93
C GLN A 98 3.01 2.20 -2.73
N LYS A 99 1.79 2.68 -2.66
CA LYS A 99 0.70 2.09 -3.41
C LYS A 99 1.08 2.02 -4.88
N GLY A 100 0.80 0.93 -5.49
CA GLY A 100 1.10 0.73 -6.89
C GLY A 100 1.41 -0.72 -7.20
N THR A 101 1.79 -0.97 -8.44
CA THR A 101 2.14 -2.29 -8.92
C THR A 101 3.62 -2.33 -9.27
N TYR A 102 4.28 -3.39 -8.82
CA TYR A 102 5.70 -3.57 -9.04
C TYR A 102 5.92 -4.96 -9.62
N LEU A 103 7.00 -5.12 -10.38
CA LEU A 103 7.37 -6.40 -10.94
C LEU A 103 8.56 -6.94 -10.19
N PHE A 104 8.67 -8.24 -10.06
CA PHE A 104 9.84 -8.82 -9.44
C PHE A 104 10.37 -9.98 -10.27
N ASP A 105 11.64 -10.27 -10.08
CA ASP A 105 12.30 -11.35 -10.78
C ASP A 105 13.29 -12.01 -9.83
N VAL A 106 13.37 -13.32 -9.86
CA VAL A 106 14.30 -14.08 -9.05
C VAL A 106 15.26 -14.79 -9.98
N PHE A 107 16.55 -14.53 -9.77
CA PHE A 107 17.59 -15.10 -10.63
C PHE A 107 18.48 -16.06 -9.88
N LYS A 108 18.86 -17.12 -10.58
CA LYS A 108 19.85 -18.05 -10.10
C LYS A 108 20.90 -18.15 -11.21
N ASN A 109 22.13 -17.73 -10.90
CA ASN A 109 23.22 -17.77 -11.90
C ASN A 109 22.83 -17.11 -13.22
N ASP A 110 22.31 -15.91 -13.11
CA ASP A 110 21.92 -15.09 -14.26
C ASP A 110 20.74 -15.67 -15.06
N LEU A 111 20.04 -16.64 -14.51
CA LEU A 111 18.87 -17.17 -15.17
C LEU A 111 17.63 -16.84 -14.33
N SER A 112 16.64 -16.25 -14.96
CA SER A 112 15.38 -15.95 -14.28
C SER A 112 14.64 -17.26 -14.02
N ILE A 113 14.36 -17.55 -12.76
CA ILE A 113 13.68 -18.77 -12.39
C ILE A 113 12.28 -18.55 -11.87
N GLU A 114 11.94 -17.34 -11.52
CA GLU A 114 10.59 -17.03 -11.06
C GLU A 114 10.37 -15.54 -11.22
N GLU A 115 9.18 -15.17 -11.65
CA GLU A 115 8.87 -13.76 -11.81
C GLU A 115 7.42 -13.52 -11.43
N GLY A 116 7.06 -12.29 -11.20
CA GLY A 116 5.70 -11.97 -10.84
C GLY A 116 5.51 -10.50 -10.55
N LYS A 117 4.47 -10.21 -9.79
CA LYS A 117 4.18 -8.82 -9.44
C LYS A 117 3.76 -8.69 -8.00
N ILE A 118 4.03 -7.53 -7.44
CA ILE A 118 3.62 -7.14 -6.10
C ILE A 118 2.66 -5.98 -6.25
N VAL A 119 1.49 -6.09 -5.68
CA VAL A 119 0.48 -5.04 -5.75
C VAL A 119 0.24 -4.51 -4.36
N ILE A 120 0.44 -3.20 -4.18
CA ILE A 120 0.20 -2.52 -2.91
C ILE A 120 -1.05 -1.66 -3.12
N GLN A 121 -2.10 -1.95 -2.41
CA GLN A 121 -3.37 -1.23 -2.57
C GLN A 121 -3.88 -0.70 -1.24
#